data_21bdc14a6c3420d89ea470ad5bd85c9a
#
_entry.id   21bdc14a6c3420d89ea470ad5bd85c9a
#
_cell.length_a   1.000
_cell.length_b   1.000
_cell.length_c   1.000
_cell.angle_alpha   90.00
_cell.angle_beta   90.00
_cell.angle_gamma   90.00
#
_symmetry.space_group_name_H-M   'P 1'
#
loop_
_entity.id
_entity.type
_entity.pdbx_description
1 polymer ?
#
loop_
_entity_poly.entity_id
_entity_poly.type
_entity_poly.pdbx_seq_one_letter_code
_entity_poly.pdbx_strand_id
1 'polypeptide(L)'
;MRERNNLIARMSLPTRRQVISGAVVAFGGAALGLTGARAGAEEEISHTAESIHQEPVFKASRKRVYEALTDAKQFEKIVQLSAAMKSGMAPGAKPAEIGRGAGGAISLFGGYVTGRQLELVPNVRIVQAWRAGGWDPGDYSIAKFELVEQGSGTKIVFDHSAFPKGKAEHLAEGWKINYWEPLEKFLS
;
A
#
# COMPACT_ATOMS: atom_id res chain seq x y z
N MET A 1 -9.82 -8.59 -65.26
CA MET A 1 -8.63 -9.49 -65.33
C MET A 1 -7.92 -9.46 -63.97
N ARG A 2 -7.92 -10.62 -63.28
CA ARG A 2 -7.22 -11.01 -62.04
C ARG A 2 -7.58 -10.32 -60.71
N GLU A 3 -8.49 -11.00 -60.01
CA GLU A 3 -8.64 -11.03 -58.55
C GLU A 3 -7.36 -11.48 -57.86
N ARG A 4 -7.02 -10.85 -56.75
CA ARG A 4 -6.12 -11.44 -55.74
C ARG A 4 -6.81 -11.49 -54.39
N ASN A 5 -7.26 -12.69 -54.06
CA ASN A 5 -7.69 -13.07 -52.71
C ASN A 5 -6.53 -12.93 -51.75
N ASN A 6 -6.74 -12.16 -50.66
CA ASN A 6 -5.90 -12.18 -49.48
C ASN A 6 -6.66 -12.90 -48.34
N LEU A 7 -6.32 -14.18 -48.18
CA LEU A 7 -6.70 -14.99 -47.04
C LEU A 7 -5.91 -14.51 -45.83
N ILE A 8 -6.56 -13.77 -44.90
CA ILE A 8 -5.99 -13.51 -43.59
C ILE A 8 -6.39 -14.68 -42.70
N ALA A 9 -5.42 -15.56 -42.42
CA ALA A 9 -5.55 -16.61 -41.45
C ALA A 9 -5.75 -16.03 -40.05
N ARG A 10 -6.92 -16.24 -39.46
CA ARG A 10 -7.19 -15.96 -38.03
C ARG A 10 -6.46 -17.02 -37.21
N MET A 11 -5.34 -16.63 -36.58
CA MET A 11 -4.74 -17.43 -35.52
C MET A 11 -5.57 -17.23 -34.24
N SER A 12 -6.35 -18.24 -33.89
CA SER A 12 -7.01 -18.39 -32.62
C SER A 12 -5.99 -18.78 -31.55
N LEU A 13 -5.81 -17.97 -30.54
CA LEU A 13 -5.02 -18.33 -29.37
C LEU A 13 -5.83 -19.30 -28.48
N PRO A 14 -5.22 -20.38 -27.97
CA PRO A 14 -5.94 -21.35 -27.15
C PRO A 14 -6.20 -20.80 -25.75
N THR A 15 -7.44 -20.84 -25.35
CA THR A 15 -7.91 -20.54 -24.00
C THR A 15 -7.40 -21.60 -23.01
N ARG A 16 -6.93 -21.17 -21.83
CA ARG A 16 -6.34 -21.96 -20.74
C ARG A 16 -7.27 -22.97 -20.04
N ARG A 17 -8.27 -23.51 -20.70
CA ARG A 17 -9.30 -24.36 -20.08
C ARG A 17 -9.44 -25.77 -20.60
N GLN A 18 -8.43 -26.33 -21.29
CA GLN A 18 -8.50 -27.70 -21.76
C GLN A 18 -7.19 -28.47 -21.57
N VAL A 19 -6.88 -28.83 -20.31
CA VAL A 19 -6.03 -30.00 -20.03
C VAL A 19 -6.46 -30.57 -18.66
N ILE A 20 -7.58 -31.25 -18.61
CA ILE A 20 -7.84 -32.33 -17.64
C ILE A 20 -8.79 -33.29 -18.35
N SER A 21 -8.28 -34.29 -18.97
CA SER A 21 -8.99 -35.56 -19.22
C SER A 21 -8.03 -36.62 -19.74
N GLY A 22 -7.82 -37.63 -18.92
CA GLY A 22 -7.75 -39.03 -19.37
C GLY A 22 -6.38 -39.59 -19.70
N ALA A 23 -5.88 -40.41 -18.81
CA ALA A 23 -5.54 -41.81 -19.16
C ALA A 23 -5.19 -42.56 -17.86
N VAL A 24 -6.12 -43.39 -17.41
CA VAL A 24 -5.85 -44.50 -16.50
C VAL A 24 -5.28 -45.64 -17.33
N VAL A 25 -4.02 -45.97 -17.15
CA VAL A 25 -3.45 -47.24 -17.58
C VAL A 25 -2.93 -47.94 -16.33
N ALA A 26 -3.66 -48.99 -15.94
CA ALA A 26 -3.22 -49.91 -14.93
C ALA A 26 -2.17 -50.85 -15.49
N PHE A 27 -0.97 -50.87 -14.91
CA PHE A 27 -0.06 -52.00 -14.98
C PHE A 27 0.48 -52.28 -13.57
N GLY A 28 0.16 -53.47 -13.10
CA GLY A 28 0.66 -53.98 -11.84
C GLY A 28 2.13 -54.37 -11.93
N GLY A 29 2.83 -54.29 -10.81
CA GLY A 29 4.14 -54.90 -10.63
C GLY A 29 5.02 -54.22 -9.59
N ALA A 30 5.14 -54.90 -8.45
CA ALA A 30 6.27 -54.91 -7.53
C ALA A 30 6.63 -53.63 -6.74
N ALA A 31 6.37 -53.74 -5.44
CA ALA A 31 6.82 -52.89 -4.39
C ALA A 31 8.33 -52.67 -4.34
N LEU A 32 8.76 -51.45 -4.34
CA LEU A 32 9.91 -50.97 -3.56
C LEU A 32 9.56 -49.60 -3.03
N GLY A 33 9.48 -49.51 -1.69
CA GLY A 33 9.15 -48.32 -0.98
C GLY A 33 10.17 -47.19 -1.21
N LEU A 34 9.71 -46.18 -1.87
CA LEU A 34 10.27 -44.81 -1.76
C LEU A 34 9.11 -43.96 -1.25
N THR A 35 9.00 -43.88 0.07
CA THR A 35 8.27 -42.78 0.71
C THR A 35 8.98 -41.49 0.37
N GLY A 36 8.71 -41.01 -0.83
CA GLY A 36 8.96 -39.61 -1.17
C GLY A 36 8.06 -38.77 -0.30
N ALA A 37 8.52 -38.41 0.88
CA ALA A 37 7.98 -37.33 1.63
C ALA A 37 8.01 -36.12 0.69
N ARG A 38 6.86 -35.82 0.09
CA ARG A 38 6.60 -34.54 -0.49
C ARG A 38 6.53 -33.60 0.70
N ALA A 39 7.70 -33.10 1.13
CA ALA A 39 7.78 -31.95 1.97
C ALA A 39 7.03 -30.86 1.18
N GLY A 40 5.77 -30.63 1.49
CA GLY A 40 5.12 -29.40 1.20
C GLY A 40 6.04 -28.34 1.78
N ALA A 41 6.65 -27.52 0.95
CA ALA A 41 7.19 -26.27 1.43
C ALA A 41 6.00 -25.56 2.07
N GLU A 42 5.88 -25.66 3.38
CA GLU A 42 5.08 -24.69 4.13
C GLU A 42 5.67 -23.37 3.70
N GLU A 43 4.88 -22.56 2.99
CA GLU A 43 5.25 -21.18 2.75
C GLU A 43 5.51 -20.58 4.11
N GLU A 44 6.77 -20.39 4.42
CA GLU A 44 7.21 -19.80 5.68
C GLU A 44 6.69 -18.35 5.65
N ILE A 45 5.55 -18.12 6.28
CA ILE A 45 5.00 -16.78 6.46
C ILE A 45 6.09 -15.98 7.16
N SER A 46 6.58 -14.95 6.50
CA SER A 46 7.62 -14.09 7.05
C SER A 46 7.16 -13.50 8.39
N HIS A 47 7.70 -13.99 9.49
CA HIS A 47 7.48 -13.48 10.85
C HIS A 47 8.34 -12.23 11.14
N THR A 48 8.97 -11.63 10.13
CA THR A 48 9.84 -10.46 10.27
C THR A 48 9.10 -9.14 10.01
N ALA A 49 7.86 -9.18 9.52
CA ALA A 49 7.03 -7.99 9.34
C ALA A 49 6.54 -7.48 10.69
N GLU A 50 6.80 -6.20 10.95
CA GLU A 50 6.26 -5.49 12.12
C GLU A 50 4.99 -4.72 11.71
N SER A 51 4.13 -4.39 12.67
CA SER A 51 2.92 -3.59 12.45
C SER A 51 2.72 -2.57 13.56
N ILE A 52 2.10 -1.45 13.18
CA ILE A 52 1.68 -0.37 14.08
C ILE A 52 0.18 -0.23 13.93
N HIS A 53 -0.52 -0.08 15.06
CA HIS A 53 -1.92 0.26 15.12
C HIS A 53 -2.11 1.52 15.97
N GLN A 54 -2.84 2.52 15.43
CA GLN A 54 -3.13 3.79 16.12
C GLN A 54 -4.55 4.25 15.81
N GLU A 55 -5.23 4.88 16.77
CA GLU A 55 -6.60 5.35 16.62
C GLU A 55 -6.77 6.84 17.00
N PRO A 56 -6.13 7.79 16.28
CA PRO A 56 -6.31 9.20 16.57
C PRO A 56 -7.73 9.70 16.26
N VAL A 57 -8.24 10.61 17.09
CA VAL A 57 -9.58 11.20 16.96
C VAL A 57 -9.47 12.71 16.71
N PHE A 58 -10.22 13.19 15.72
CA PHE A 58 -10.22 14.59 15.29
C PHE A 58 -11.63 15.19 15.39
N LYS A 59 -11.70 16.46 15.79
CA LYS A 59 -12.97 17.23 15.84
C LYS A 59 -13.33 17.81 14.47
N ALA A 60 -13.31 16.96 13.44
CA ALA A 60 -13.62 17.35 12.08
C ALA A 60 -14.34 16.21 11.36
N SER A 61 -15.15 16.52 10.35
CA SER A 61 -15.89 15.51 9.57
C SER A 61 -14.94 14.60 8.78
N ARG A 62 -15.38 13.37 8.46
CA ARG A 62 -14.65 12.44 7.60
C ARG A 62 -14.21 13.06 6.28
N LYS A 63 -15.08 13.87 5.67
CA LYS A 63 -14.76 14.59 4.44
C LYS A 63 -13.57 15.53 4.64
N ARG A 64 -13.59 16.31 5.71
CA ARG A 64 -12.53 17.28 5.98
C ARG A 64 -11.20 16.60 6.28
N VAL A 65 -11.21 15.50 7.05
CA VAL A 65 -10.03 14.68 7.33
C VAL A 65 -9.49 14.02 6.06
N TYR A 66 -10.36 13.44 5.23
CA TYR A 66 -9.99 12.82 3.98
C TYR A 66 -9.33 13.82 3.02
N GLU A 67 -9.93 14.99 2.82
CA GLU A 67 -9.39 16.04 1.98
C GLU A 67 -8.02 16.53 2.48
N ALA A 68 -7.86 16.69 3.79
CA ALA A 68 -6.60 17.07 4.40
C ALA A 68 -5.45 16.09 4.13
N LEU A 69 -5.76 14.79 4.05
CA LEU A 69 -4.79 13.72 3.78
C LEU A 69 -4.56 13.45 2.28
N THR A 70 -5.48 13.84 1.41
CA THR A 70 -5.44 13.48 -0.03
C THR A 70 -5.24 14.67 -0.96
N ASP A 71 -5.43 15.89 -0.50
CA ASP A 71 -5.12 17.09 -1.27
C ASP A 71 -3.70 17.59 -0.96
N ALA A 72 -2.84 17.64 -1.97
CA ALA A 72 -1.43 17.98 -1.83
C ALA A 72 -1.21 19.37 -1.19
N LYS A 73 -2.07 20.36 -1.52
CA LYS A 73 -1.93 21.72 -0.98
C LYS A 73 -2.33 21.80 0.49
N GLN A 74 -3.33 21.02 0.90
CA GLN A 74 -3.71 20.93 2.32
C GLN A 74 -2.67 20.15 3.11
N PHE A 75 -2.20 19.04 2.56
CA PHE A 75 -1.16 18.24 3.20
C PHE A 75 0.15 19.01 3.39
N GLU A 76 0.54 19.84 2.42
CA GLU A 76 1.71 20.71 2.56
C GLU A 76 1.60 21.64 3.78
N LYS A 77 0.41 22.19 4.06
CA LYS A 77 0.17 23.01 5.27
C LYS A 77 0.32 22.19 6.55
N ILE A 78 -0.09 20.92 6.52
CA ILE A 78 0.09 20.00 7.65
C ILE A 78 1.57 19.73 7.88
N VAL A 79 2.33 19.45 6.80
CA VAL A 79 3.78 19.23 6.85
C VAL A 79 4.49 20.41 7.53
N GLN A 80 4.13 21.65 7.22
CA GLN A 80 4.71 22.85 7.84
C GLN A 80 4.52 22.91 9.37
N LEU A 81 3.52 22.22 9.90
CA LEU A 81 3.25 22.15 11.34
C LEU A 81 3.96 20.97 12.02
N SER A 82 4.61 20.08 11.27
CA SER A 82 5.23 18.86 11.76
C SER A 82 6.50 19.10 12.59
N ALA A 83 6.85 18.11 13.41
CA ALA A 83 8.09 18.14 14.16
C ALA A 83 9.33 18.11 13.24
N ALA A 84 9.26 17.37 12.13
CA ALA A 84 10.31 17.31 11.13
C ALA A 84 10.65 18.71 10.58
N MET A 85 9.65 19.50 10.24
CA MET A 85 9.85 20.88 9.78
C MET A 85 10.44 21.79 10.86
N LYS A 86 9.93 21.69 12.08
CA LYS A 86 10.41 22.48 13.22
C LYS A 86 11.86 22.16 13.60
N SER A 87 12.31 20.92 13.40
CA SER A 87 13.69 20.50 13.66
C SER A 87 14.68 20.89 12.56
N GLY A 88 14.23 21.60 11.52
CA GLY A 88 15.09 22.02 10.42
C GLY A 88 15.33 20.92 9.37
N MET A 89 14.56 19.84 9.37
CA MET A 89 14.45 18.98 8.21
C MET A 89 13.82 19.82 7.11
N ALA A 90 14.65 20.60 6.40
CA ALA A 90 14.19 21.32 5.25
C ALA A 90 13.69 20.26 4.27
N PRO A 91 12.40 20.23 3.90
CA PRO A 91 12.02 19.48 2.74
C PRO A 91 12.87 20.07 1.63
N GLY A 92 13.60 19.23 0.93
CA GLY A 92 14.19 19.66 -0.32
C GLY A 92 13.11 20.39 -1.09
N ALA A 93 13.43 21.38 -1.90
CA ALA A 93 12.51 22.33 -2.51
C ALA A 93 11.31 21.75 -3.32
N LYS A 94 10.95 20.51 -3.07
CA LYS A 94 9.83 19.83 -3.73
C LYS A 94 8.57 19.86 -2.86
N PRO A 95 7.49 20.48 -3.33
CA PRO A 95 6.20 20.46 -2.64
C PRO A 95 5.66 19.02 -2.57
N ALA A 96 4.70 18.79 -1.66
CA ALA A 96 4.00 17.51 -1.58
C ALA A 96 3.32 17.18 -2.91
N GLU A 97 3.46 15.95 -3.35
CA GLU A 97 2.74 15.37 -4.48
C GLU A 97 1.84 14.25 -3.98
N ILE A 98 0.55 14.31 -4.30
CA ILE A 98 -0.43 13.29 -3.91
C ILE A 98 -1.32 13.01 -5.13
N GLY A 99 -1.14 11.84 -5.73
CA GLY A 99 -1.95 11.38 -6.86
C GLY A 99 -3.41 11.14 -6.44
N ARG A 100 -4.36 11.54 -7.30
CA ARG A 100 -5.81 11.56 -7.01
C ARG A 100 -6.52 10.24 -7.24
N GLY A 101 -5.83 9.18 -7.62
CA GLY A 101 -6.44 7.88 -7.91
C GLY A 101 -5.49 6.73 -7.60
N ALA A 102 -6.00 5.50 -7.66
CA ALA A 102 -5.18 4.31 -7.54
C ALA A 102 -4.03 4.31 -8.56
N GLY A 103 -2.83 3.91 -8.14
CA GLY A 103 -1.58 4.00 -8.90
C GLY A 103 -0.91 5.39 -8.87
N GLY A 104 -1.61 6.43 -8.40
CA GLY A 104 -1.04 7.78 -8.31
C GLY A 104 0.15 7.85 -7.36
N ALA A 105 1.21 8.56 -7.77
CA ALA A 105 2.41 8.74 -6.96
C ALA A 105 2.13 9.58 -5.70
N ILE A 106 2.84 9.29 -4.63
CA ILE A 106 2.96 10.15 -3.45
C ILE A 106 4.42 10.50 -3.21
N SER A 107 4.67 11.78 -2.88
CA SER A 107 5.97 12.30 -2.47
C SER A 107 5.73 13.35 -1.40
N LEU A 108 6.13 13.09 -0.17
CA LEU A 108 5.84 13.89 1.00
C LEU A 108 7.13 14.26 1.72
N PHE A 109 7.09 15.33 2.54
CA PHE A 109 8.26 15.80 3.29
C PHE A 109 9.49 16.03 2.39
N GLY A 110 9.30 16.72 1.26
CA GLY A 110 10.38 17.00 0.31
C GLY A 110 10.94 15.78 -0.43
N GLY A 111 10.19 14.68 -0.47
CA GLY A 111 10.59 13.41 -1.08
C GLY A 111 11.19 12.40 -0.09
N TYR A 112 11.23 12.72 1.21
CA TYR A 112 11.64 11.75 2.23
C TYR A 112 10.68 10.56 2.32
N VAL A 113 9.38 10.80 2.18
CA VAL A 113 8.38 9.75 2.04
C VAL A 113 7.95 9.67 0.60
N THR A 114 8.01 8.49 0.02
CA THR A 114 7.58 8.22 -1.35
C THR A 114 6.67 6.99 -1.40
N GLY A 115 5.86 6.88 -2.45
CA GLY A 115 4.98 5.71 -2.60
C GLY A 115 3.94 5.87 -3.68
N ARG A 116 2.84 5.13 -3.52
CA ARG A 116 1.69 5.16 -4.42
C ARG A 116 0.39 4.97 -3.68
N GLN A 117 -0.66 5.60 -4.16
CA GLN A 117 -2.03 5.29 -3.74
C GLN A 117 -2.40 3.88 -4.25
N LEU A 118 -2.77 2.99 -3.36
CA LEU A 118 -3.29 1.66 -3.71
C LEU A 118 -4.80 1.67 -3.79
N GLU A 119 -5.45 2.35 -2.84
CA GLU A 119 -6.90 2.49 -2.81
C GLU A 119 -7.28 3.86 -2.25
N LEU A 120 -8.29 4.48 -2.85
CA LEU A 120 -8.93 5.69 -2.36
C LEU A 120 -10.44 5.50 -2.41
N VAL A 121 -11.08 5.36 -1.25
CA VAL A 121 -12.53 5.38 -1.10
C VAL A 121 -12.91 6.71 -0.44
N PRO A 122 -13.53 7.64 -1.16
CA PRO A 122 -13.77 9.00 -0.68
C PRO A 122 -14.44 9.04 0.70
N ASN A 123 -13.82 9.74 1.63
CA ASN A 123 -14.27 9.92 3.01
C ASN A 123 -14.34 8.63 3.86
N VAL A 124 -13.83 7.50 3.36
CA VAL A 124 -13.93 6.20 4.03
C VAL A 124 -12.56 5.58 4.25
N ARG A 125 -11.74 5.46 3.19
CA ARG A 125 -10.49 4.72 3.30
C ARG A 125 -9.40 5.24 2.34
N ILE A 126 -8.16 5.22 2.83
CA ILE A 126 -6.95 5.49 2.05
C ILE A 126 -6.00 4.32 2.30
N VAL A 127 -5.45 3.72 1.25
CA VAL A 127 -4.40 2.70 1.35
C VAL A 127 -3.23 3.10 0.46
N GLN A 128 -2.04 3.07 1.01
CA GLN A 128 -0.82 3.51 0.34
C GLN A 128 0.26 2.43 0.42
N ALA A 129 0.94 2.16 -0.69
CA ALA A 129 2.31 1.66 -0.63
C ALA A 129 3.20 2.83 -0.20
N TRP A 130 3.96 2.66 0.88
CA TRP A 130 4.65 3.74 1.56
C TRP A 130 6.12 3.36 1.80
N ARG A 131 7.03 4.30 1.63
CA ARG A 131 8.46 4.08 1.83
C ARG A 131 9.10 5.32 2.44
N ALA A 132 9.85 5.16 3.51
CA ALA A 132 10.69 6.23 4.07
C ALA A 132 12.04 6.32 3.37
N GLY A 133 12.63 7.50 3.36
CA GLY A 133 14.00 7.70 2.95
C GLY A 133 14.97 6.88 3.84
N GLY A 134 16.01 6.34 3.24
CA GLY A 134 17.01 5.51 3.93
C GLY A 134 16.62 4.02 4.07
N TRP A 135 15.45 3.59 3.57
CA TRP A 135 15.16 2.16 3.41
C TRP A 135 15.84 1.62 2.14
N ASP A 136 16.10 0.32 2.11
CA ASP A 136 16.70 -0.31 0.94
C ASP A 136 15.81 -0.17 -0.31
N PRO A 137 16.40 -0.09 -1.50
CA PRO A 137 15.63 -0.05 -2.74
C PRO A 137 14.68 -1.24 -2.86
N GLY A 138 13.40 -0.97 -3.06
CA GLY A 138 12.37 -2.01 -3.16
C GLY A 138 11.61 -2.28 -1.86
N ASP A 139 12.08 -1.80 -0.71
CA ASP A 139 11.35 -1.90 0.55
C ASP A 139 10.15 -0.96 0.54
N TYR A 140 8.97 -1.54 0.64
CA TYR A 140 7.71 -0.81 0.78
C TYR A 140 6.88 -1.43 1.90
N SER A 141 6.14 -0.57 2.56
CA SER A 141 5.15 -0.93 3.57
C SER A 141 3.74 -0.55 3.10
N ILE A 142 2.74 -0.96 3.87
CA ILE A 142 1.34 -0.63 3.62
C ILE A 142 0.84 0.23 4.77
N ALA A 143 0.48 1.47 4.46
CA ALA A 143 -0.19 2.38 5.37
C ALA A 143 -1.69 2.45 5.01
N LYS A 144 -2.55 2.03 5.93
CA LYS A 144 -4.02 2.00 5.76
C LYS A 144 -4.67 2.94 6.75
N PHE A 145 -5.56 3.80 6.27
CA PHE A 145 -6.35 4.74 7.05
C PHE A 145 -7.82 4.45 6.81
N GLU A 146 -8.54 4.04 7.83
CA GLU A 146 -10.00 3.94 7.80
C GLU A 146 -10.62 5.08 8.62
N LEU A 147 -11.50 5.85 7.99
CA LEU A 147 -12.13 7.01 8.61
C LEU A 147 -13.52 6.61 9.12
N VAL A 148 -13.68 6.59 10.43
CA VAL A 148 -14.89 6.19 11.13
C VAL A 148 -15.51 7.41 11.82
N GLU A 149 -16.81 7.60 11.69
CA GLU A 149 -17.51 8.64 12.43
C GLU A 149 -17.47 8.35 13.93
N GLN A 150 -17.14 9.37 14.72
CA GLN A 150 -17.14 9.30 16.18
C GLN A 150 -17.73 10.58 16.76
N GLY A 151 -18.99 10.50 17.15
CA GLY A 151 -19.76 11.70 17.56
C GLY A 151 -19.84 12.73 16.42
N SER A 152 -19.42 13.96 16.66
CA SER A 152 -19.33 15.01 15.64
C SER A 152 -17.99 15.03 14.89
N GLY A 153 -17.09 14.09 15.21
CA GLY A 153 -15.74 14.04 14.68
C GLY A 153 -15.44 12.79 13.90
N THR A 154 -14.16 12.51 13.71
CA THR A 154 -13.64 11.36 12.97
C THR A 154 -12.54 10.67 13.75
N LYS A 155 -12.67 9.37 13.93
CA LYS A 155 -11.58 8.49 14.32
C LYS A 155 -10.92 7.92 13.07
N ILE A 156 -9.59 7.98 13.00
CA ILE A 156 -8.83 7.22 12.01
C ILE A 156 -8.40 5.90 12.65
N VAL A 157 -8.84 4.78 12.10
CA VAL A 157 -8.25 3.47 12.42
C VAL A 157 -7.09 3.29 11.46
N PHE A 158 -5.89 3.39 12.00
CA PHE A 158 -4.66 3.40 11.23
C PHE A 158 -3.85 2.13 11.47
N ASP A 159 -3.55 1.42 10.39
CA ASP A 159 -2.65 0.27 10.40
C ASP A 159 -1.47 0.53 9.44
N HIS A 160 -0.24 0.32 9.93
CA HIS A 160 0.96 0.37 9.12
C HIS A 160 1.74 -0.92 9.30
N SER A 161 1.98 -1.64 8.21
CA SER A 161 2.54 -2.99 8.25
C SER A 161 3.59 -3.21 7.15
N ALA A 162 4.36 -4.30 7.28
CA ALA A 162 5.37 -4.72 6.31
C ALA A 162 6.54 -3.73 6.14
N PHE A 163 6.82 -2.90 7.11
CA PHE A 163 8.02 -2.05 7.11
C PHE A 163 9.26 -2.85 7.62
N PRO A 164 10.50 -2.38 7.35
CA PRO A 164 11.70 -3.05 7.80
C PRO A 164 11.75 -3.27 9.30
N LYS A 165 12.21 -4.45 9.73
CA LYS A 165 12.30 -4.86 11.13
C LYS A 165 13.07 -3.86 11.99
N GLY A 166 12.63 -3.64 13.23
CA GLY A 166 13.27 -2.72 14.18
C GLY A 166 12.90 -1.25 13.96
N LYS A 167 11.91 -0.95 13.09
CA LYS A 167 11.47 0.41 12.81
C LYS A 167 10.15 0.79 13.50
N ALA A 168 9.48 -0.14 14.19
CA ALA A 168 8.14 0.07 14.72
C ALA A 168 8.03 1.28 15.65
N GLU A 169 8.88 1.37 16.67
CA GLU A 169 8.84 2.46 17.64
C GLU A 169 9.09 3.83 16.98
N HIS A 170 10.15 3.92 16.16
CA HIS A 170 10.48 5.15 15.43
C HIS A 170 9.34 5.59 14.49
N LEU A 171 8.73 4.66 13.77
CA LEU A 171 7.62 4.96 12.87
C LEU A 171 6.36 5.33 13.64
N ALA A 172 6.05 4.66 14.75
CA ALA A 172 4.89 4.96 15.58
C ALA A 172 4.96 6.39 16.12
N GLU A 173 6.12 6.79 16.65
CA GLU A 173 6.33 8.18 17.09
C GLU A 173 6.33 9.14 15.91
N GLY A 174 6.95 8.75 14.77
CA GLY A 174 6.95 9.53 13.53
C GLY A 174 5.54 9.85 13.04
N TRP A 175 4.61 8.90 13.07
CA TRP A 175 3.20 9.12 12.72
C TRP A 175 2.54 10.13 13.66
N LYS A 176 2.79 10.01 14.95
CA LYS A 176 2.24 10.92 15.94
C LYS A 176 2.67 12.37 15.71
N ILE A 177 3.99 12.63 15.72
CA ILE A 177 4.53 13.99 15.72
C ILE A 177 4.56 14.66 14.33
N ASN A 178 4.51 13.88 13.24
CA ASN A 178 4.56 14.43 11.88
C ASN A 178 3.23 14.35 11.13
N TYR A 179 2.25 13.56 11.60
CA TYR A 179 0.93 13.43 10.97
C TYR A 179 -0.20 13.81 11.93
N TRP A 180 -0.36 13.12 13.07
CA TRP A 180 -1.55 13.30 13.91
C TRP A 180 -1.60 14.66 14.62
N GLU A 181 -0.55 15.05 15.29
CA GLU A 181 -0.49 16.36 15.96
C GLU A 181 -0.58 17.55 14.99
N PRO A 182 0.13 17.55 13.83
CA PRO A 182 -0.04 18.57 12.81
C PRO A 182 -1.44 18.59 12.19
N LEU A 183 -2.02 17.41 11.92
CA LEU A 183 -3.36 17.30 11.38
C LEU A 183 -4.41 17.86 12.35
N GLU A 184 -4.30 17.55 13.63
CA GLU A 184 -5.19 18.12 14.65
C GLU A 184 -5.14 19.65 14.65
N LYS A 185 -3.93 20.24 14.63
CA LYS A 185 -3.73 21.70 14.56
C LYS A 185 -4.27 22.31 13.27
N PHE A 186 -4.20 21.61 12.18
CA PHE A 186 -4.70 22.07 10.87
C PHE A 186 -6.24 22.02 10.81
N LEU A 187 -6.86 21.07 11.50
CA LEU A 187 -8.31 20.86 11.51
C LEU A 187 -9.05 21.67 12.60
N SER A 188 -8.34 22.19 13.59
CA SER A 188 -8.87 23.11 14.62
C SER A 188 -9.14 24.50 14.02
#